data_d0904b1e629d350f4506f567fd43c781
#
_entry.id   d0904b1e629d350f4506f567fd43c781
#
_cell.length_a   1.000
_cell.length_b   1.000
_cell.length_c   1.000
_cell.angle_alpha   90.00
_cell.angle_beta   90.00
_cell.angle_gamma   90.00
#
_symmetry.space_group_name_H-M   'P 1'
#
loop_
_entity.id
_entity.type
_entity.pdbx_description
1 polymer ?
#
loop_
_entity_poly.entity_id
_entity_poly.type
_entity_poly.pdbx_seq_one_letter_code
_entity_poly.pdbx_strand_id
1 'polypeptide(L)'
;MQYPLISEYVRAIQDASNNLDELAHLVPVQDDHGEPYRSSGAFAVVFKMKDEQTGKFYALKCFTEEQEGRAEAYRQIADELEFVDSSYITSVKYLDKEIFVDSSCEEDEFPVLLMDWIDGETMETYIAENYQDNYAMAMLCYRFCKMAAWLRSQPFAHGDIKPDNIMVRPDGSLTLVDYDGMFVPAMKGQKSPTIGTKDFFSSFENC
;
A
#
# COMPACT_ATOMS: atom_id res chain seq x y z
N MET A 1 -17.55 10.63 7.54
CA MET A 1 -17.96 9.22 7.55
C MET A 1 -17.28 8.51 8.71
N GLN A 2 -18.00 7.64 9.46
CA GLN A 2 -17.35 6.79 10.48
C GLN A 2 -16.94 5.48 9.81
N TYR A 3 -15.77 4.98 10.13
CA TYR A 3 -15.25 3.73 9.56
C TYR A 3 -15.27 2.60 10.60
N PRO A 4 -15.38 1.32 10.14
CA PRO A 4 -15.37 0.16 11.02
C PRO A 4 -14.07 -0.01 11.80
N LEU A 5 -14.18 -0.69 12.93
CA LEU A 5 -13.03 -1.15 13.68
C LEU A 5 -12.29 -2.28 12.93
N ILE A 6 -11.00 -2.45 13.23
CA ILE A 6 -10.20 -3.55 12.64
C ILE A 6 -10.83 -4.91 12.90
N SER A 7 -11.39 -5.14 14.09
CA SER A 7 -12.07 -6.40 14.44
C SER A 7 -13.34 -6.67 13.62
N GLU A 8 -14.03 -5.61 13.19
CA GLU A 8 -15.21 -5.71 12.33
C GLU A 8 -14.81 -6.04 10.90
N TYR A 9 -13.73 -5.43 10.39
CA TYR A 9 -13.13 -5.81 9.11
C TYR A 9 -12.65 -7.26 9.10
N VAL A 10 -12.00 -7.73 10.18
CA VAL A 10 -11.56 -9.15 10.29
C VAL A 10 -12.74 -10.09 10.13
N ARG A 11 -13.87 -9.82 10.80
CA ARG A 11 -15.09 -10.63 10.66
C ARG A 11 -15.63 -10.62 9.25
N ALA A 12 -15.68 -9.45 8.61
CA ALA A 12 -16.15 -9.32 7.23
C ALA A 12 -15.26 -10.08 6.25
N ILE A 13 -13.93 -9.99 6.40
CA ILE A 13 -12.96 -10.67 5.52
C ILE A 13 -12.94 -12.18 5.74
N GLN A 14 -13.27 -12.71 6.93
CA GLN A 14 -13.43 -14.16 7.15
C GLN A 14 -14.50 -14.76 6.23
N ASP A 15 -15.49 -13.99 5.84
CA ASP A 15 -16.54 -14.38 4.88
C ASP A 15 -16.50 -13.47 3.63
N ALA A 16 -15.32 -13.38 3.02
CA ALA A 16 -15.04 -12.47 1.91
C ALA A 16 -15.99 -12.68 0.73
N SER A 17 -16.36 -13.93 0.43
CA SER A 17 -17.24 -14.27 -0.71
C SER A 17 -18.66 -13.67 -0.59
N ASN A 18 -19.12 -13.39 0.62
CA ASN A 18 -20.43 -12.78 0.89
C ASN A 18 -20.33 -11.29 1.19
N ASN A 19 -19.15 -10.81 1.57
CA ASN A 19 -18.96 -9.43 2.03
C ASN A 19 -18.14 -8.56 1.07
N LEU A 20 -17.54 -9.13 0.02
CA LEU A 20 -16.93 -8.38 -1.08
C LEU A 20 -17.85 -8.41 -2.31
N ASP A 21 -17.82 -7.35 -3.11
CA ASP A 21 -18.60 -7.23 -4.34
C ASP A 21 -17.78 -7.69 -5.57
N GLU A 22 -16.99 -6.81 -6.18
CA GLU A 22 -16.17 -7.16 -7.35
C GLU A 22 -15.05 -8.18 -7.00
N LEU A 23 -14.56 -8.13 -5.77
CA LEU A 23 -13.47 -8.96 -5.27
C LEU A 23 -13.92 -10.24 -4.53
N ALA A 24 -15.21 -10.60 -4.62
CA ALA A 24 -15.79 -11.78 -3.95
C ALA A 24 -15.11 -13.12 -4.30
N HIS A 25 -14.32 -13.16 -5.37
CA HIS A 25 -13.53 -14.31 -5.80
C HIS A 25 -12.20 -14.45 -5.02
N LEU A 26 -11.79 -13.41 -4.29
CA LEU A 26 -10.58 -13.46 -3.47
C LEU A 26 -10.87 -14.11 -2.12
N VAL A 27 -9.93 -14.94 -1.66
CA VAL A 27 -9.99 -15.58 -0.34
C VAL A 27 -8.90 -15.04 0.56
N PRO A 28 -9.16 -14.84 1.87
CA PRO A 28 -8.12 -14.41 2.79
C PRO A 28 -7.09 -15.51 3.00
N VAL A 29 -5.82 -15.15 2.97
CA VAL A 29 -4.75 -16.02 3.45
C VAL A 29 -4.85 -16.06 4.97
N GLN A 30 -4.79 -17.24 5.56
CA GLN A 30 -4.86 -17.41 7.00
C GLN A 30 -3.46 -17.38 7.63
N ASP A 31 -3.38 -16.82 8.82
CA ASP A 31 -2.21 -16.91 9.67
C ASP A 31 -2.15 -18.26 10.44
N ASP A 32 -1.13 -18.43 11.29
CA ASP A 32 -0.94 -19.68 12.08
C ASP A 32 -2.06 -19.93 13.11
N HIS A 33 -2.91 -18.94 13.35
CA HIS A 33 -4.07 -19.04 14.26
C HIS A 33 -5.39 -19.26 13.52
N GLY A 34 -5.36 -19.34 12.19
CA GLY A 34 -6.54 -19.50 11.34
C GLY A 34 -7.34 -18.21 11.16
N GLU A 35 -6.75 -17.06 11.47
CA GLU A 35 -7.33 -15.75 11.20
C GLU A 35 -6.79 -15.17 9.90
N PRO A 36 -7.52 -14.21 9.25
CA PRO A 36 -7.00 -13.50 8.10
C PRO A 36 -5.66 -12.84 8.40
N TYR A 37 -4.62 -13.20 7.62
CA TYR A 37 -3.30 -12.58 7.72
C TYR A 37 -3.41 -11.10 7.42
N ARG A 38 -2.94 -10.26 8.35
CA ARG A 38 -3.06 -8.81 8.28
C ARG A 38 -1.88 -8.07 8.85
N SER A 39 -1.71 -6.86 8.35
CA SER A 39 -0.84 -5.84 8.94
C SER A 39 -1.67 -4.60 9.23
N SER A 40 -1.50 -3.99 10.40
CA SER A 40 -2.26 -2.81 10.82
C SER A 40 -1.36 -1.59 10.88
N GLY A 41 -1.77 -0.52 10.21
CA GLY A 41 -1.18 0.82 10.32
C GLY A 41 -2.03 1.77 11.16
N ALA A 42 -1.67 3.05 11.17
CA ALA A 42 -2.39 4.08 11.91
C ALA A 42 -3.82 4.30 11.37
N PHE A 43 -4.01 4.22 10.03
CA PHE A 43 -5.24 4.64 9.34
C PHE A 43 -5.87 3.55 8.48
N ALA A 44 -5.31 2.34 8.52
CA ALA A 44 -5.80 1.23 7.73
C ALA A 44 -5.34 -0.12 8.27
N VAL A 45 -6.05 -1.16 7.86
CA VAL A 45 -5.62 -2.56 7.97
C VAL A 45 -5.48 -3.14 6.57
N VAL A 46 -4.41 -3.90 6.34
CA VAL A 46 -4.11 -4.54 5.05
C VAL A 46 -4.20 -6.05 5.22
N PHE A 47 -5.06 -6.69 4.45
CA PHE A 47 -5.22 -8.14 4.42
C PHE A 47 -4.50 -8.74 3.23
N LYS A 48 -3.87 -9.89 3.43
CA LYS A 48 -3.33 -10.70 2.33
C LYS A 48 -4.45 -11.57 1.75
N MET A 49 -4.76 -11.35 0.49
CA MET A 49 -5.79 -12.08 -0.24
C MET A 49 -5.17 -12.94 -1.34
N LYS A 50 -5.84 -14.02 -1.71
CA LYS A 50 -5.42 -14.91 -2.79
C LYS A 50 -6.54 -15.08 -3.80
N ASP A 51 -6.21 -14.98 -5.07
CA ASP A 51 -7.03 -15.48 -6.14
C ASP A 51 -6.70 -16.96 -6.37
N GLU A 52 -7.61 -17.85 -6.05
CA GLU A 52 -7.40 -19.29 -6.16
C GLU A 52 -7.32 -19.78 -7.62
N GLN A 53 -7.91 -19.03 -8.57
CA GLN A 53 -7.90 -19.40 -9.98
C GLN A 53 -6.53 -19.12 -10.62
N THR A 54 -5.93 -17.99 -10.28
CA THR A 54 -4.64 -17.57 -10.85
C THR A 54 -3.47 -17.90 -9.95
N GLY A 55 -3.71 -18.15 -8.66
CA GLY A 55 -2.69 -18.32 -7.63
C GLY A 55 -2.03 -17.00 -7.21
N LYS A 56 -2.48 -15.84 -7.72
CA LYS A 56 -1.91 -14.53 -7.43
C LYS A 56 -2.35 -14.03 -6.06
N PHE A 57 -1.44 -13.32 -5.38
CA PHE A 57 -1.71 -12.71 -4.09
C PHE A 57 -1.88 -11.20 -4.23
N TYR A 58 -2.75 -10.64 -3.38
CA TYR A 58 -3.09 -9.23 -3.35
C TYR A 58 -3.04 -8.68 -1.91
N ALA A 59 -2.78 -7.39 -1.80
CA ALA A 59 -2.95 -6.61 -0.59
C ALA A 59 -4.28 -5.85 -0.68
N LEU A 60 -5.22 -6.15 0.21
CA LEU A 60 -6.50 -5.46 0.33
C LEU A 60 -6.43 -4.51 1.52
N LYS A 61 -6.35 -3.21 1.25
CA LYS A 61 -6.28 -2.16 2.28
C LYS A 61 -7.68 -1.65 2.58
N CYS A 62 -8.11 -1.83 3.83
CA CYS A 62 -9.37 -1.30 4.39
C CYS A 62 -9.04 -0.13 5.30
N PHE A 63 -9.74 0.99 5.13
CA PHE A 63 -9.46 2.22 5.85
C PHE A 63 -10.19 2.26 7.20
N THR A 64 -9.55 2.80 8.22
CA THR A 64 -10.12 2.96 9.56
C THR A 64 -10.47 4.40 9.90
N GLU A 65 -10.10 5.34 9.03
CA GLU A 65 -10.42 6.77 9.18
C GLU A 65 -10.77 7.40 7.84
N GLU A 66 -11.59 8.43 7.88
CA GLU A 66 -11.89 9.25 6.71
C GLU A 66 -10.74 10.20 6.40
N GLN A 67 -10.44 10.31 5.13
CA GLN A 67 -9.56 11.33 4.59
C GLN A 67 -10.25 12.01 3.42
N GLU A 68 -10.45 13.32 3.53
CA GLU A 68 -11.09 14.10 2.49
C GLU A 68 -10.34 13.99 1.16
N GLY A 69 -11.07 13.74 0.07
CA GLY A 69 -10.50 13.63 -1.27
C GLY A 69 -9.76 12.31 -1.57
N ARG A 70 -9.75 11.33 -0.66
CA ARG A 70 -9.04 10.03 -0.86
C ARG A 70 -9.47 9.33 -2.14
N ALA A 71 -10.77 9.22 -2.38
CA ALA A 71 -11.30 8.54 -3.56
C ALA A 71 -10.77 9.15 -4.85
N GLU A 72 -10.83 10.48 -4.96
CA GLU A 72 -10.33 11.20 -6.14
C GLU A 72 -8.81 11.08 -6.26
N ALA A 73 -8.08 11.21 -5.16
CA ALA A 73 -6.63 11.05 -5.15
C ALA A 73 -6.22 9.66 -5.67
N TYR A 74 -6.85 8.59 -5.19
CA TYR A 74 -6.51 7.23 -5.64
C TYR A 74 -6.95 6.93 -7.07
N ARG A 75 -8.04 7.53 -7.58
CA ARG A 75 -8.38 7.44 -9.00
C ARG A 75 -7.28 8.08 -9.86
N GLN A 76 -6.84 9.29 -9.51
CA GLN A 76 -5.77 9.99 -10.22
C GLN A 76 -4.43 9.22 -10.15
N ILE A 77 -4.11 8.61 -9.01
CA ILE A 77 -2.94 7.76 -8.85
C ILE A 77 -3.05 6.50 -9.71
N ALA A 78 -4.20 5.82 -9.69
CA ALA A 78 -4.43 4.63 -10.49
C ALA A 78 -4.29 4.93 -12.00
N ASP A 79 -4.88 6.01 -12.46
CA ASP A 79 -4.79 6.46 -13.86
C ASP A 79 -3.32 6.76 -14.26
N GLU A 80 -2.54 7.42 -13.40
CA GLU A 80 -1.12 7.69 -13.66
C GLU A 80 -0.28 6.42 -13.70
N LEU A 81 -0.54 5.48 -12.80
CA LEU A 81 0.25 4.25 -12.67
C LEU A 81 -0.13 3.16 -13.67
N GLU A 82 -1.30 3.25 -14.32
CA GLU A 82 -1.81 2.22 -15.25
C GLU A 82 -0.81 1.87 -16.36
N PHE A 83 -0.09 2.88 -16.87
CA PHE A 83 0.85 2.73 -17.99
C PHE A 83 2.31 2.70 -17.57
N VAL A 84 2.60 2.65 -16.27
CA VAL A 84 3.97 2.61 -15.77
C VAL A 84 4.44 1.16 -15.68
N ASP A 85 5.27 0.74 -16.64
CA ASP A 85 5.91 -0.58 -16.63
C ASP A 85 7.23 -0.54 -15.84
N SER A 86 7.13 -0.80 -14.54
CA SER A 86 8.28 -0.82 -13.65
C SER A 86 8.05 -1.72 -12.44
N SER A 87 9.06 -2.51 -12.05
CA SER A 87 9.03 -3.30 -10.83
C SER A 87 9.20 -2.47 -9.54
N TYR A 88 9.53 -1.18 -9.65
CA TYR A 88 9.66 -0.28 -8.50
C TYR A 88 8.32 0.14 -7.89
N ILE A 89 7.23 -0.06 -8.62
CA ILE A 89 5.86 0.24 -8.16
C ILE A 89 4.94 -0.92 -8.46
N THR A 90 3.74 -0.90 -7.89
CA THR A 90 2.64 -1.84 -8.18
C THR A 90 1.41 -1.08 -8.64
N SER A 91 0.52 -1.76 -9.34
CA SER A 91 -0.79 -1.21 -9.68
C SER A 91 -1.63 -1.01 -8.43
N VAL A 92 -2.56 -0.05 -8.50
CA VAL A 92 -3.57 0.19 -7.48
C VAL A 92 -4.95 0.22 -8.12
N LYS A 93 -5.95 -0.31 -7.43
CA LYS A 93 -7.36 -0.20 -7.80
C LYS A 93 -8.14 0.26 -6.60
N TYR A 94 -8.78 1.43 -6.69
CA TYR A 94 -9.67 1.94 -5.65
C TYR A 94 -11.11 1.56 -5.98
N LEU A 95 -11.83 1.02 -5.00
CA LEU A 95 -13.22 0.57 -5.10
C LEU A 95 -14.03 1.25 -3.98
N ASP A 96 -15.05 2.04 -4.38
CA ASP A 96 -15.76 2.93 -3.45
C ASP A 96 -16.63 2.20 -2.42
N LYS A 97 -17.33 1.12 -2.83
CA LYS A 97 -18.32 0.40 -2.03
C LYS A 97 -18.12 -1.09 -2.20
N GLU A 98 -16.96 -1.55 -1.80
CA GLU A 98 -16.51 -2.90 -2.11
C GLU A 98 -16.72 -3.89 -0.97
N ILE A 99 -16.59 -3.44 0.27
CA ILE A 99 -16.71 -4.33 1.42
C ILE A 99 -17.91 -3.97 2.27
N PHE A 100 -18.82 -4.93 2.45
CA PHE A 100 -19.89 -4.87 3.44
C PHE A 100 -19.33 -5.24 4.82
N VAL A 101 -19.62 -4.40 5.82
CA VAL A 101 -19.19 -4.63 7.20
C VAL A 101 -20.35 -4.40 8.14
N ASP A 102 -20.79 -5.46 8.82
CA ASP A 102 -21.73 -5.34 9.94
C ASP A 102 -21.01 -4.67 11.12
N SER A 103 -21.28 -3.40 11.28
CA SER A 103 -20.61 -2.51 12.25
C SER A 103 -21.61 -1.57 12.93
N SER A 104 -21.11 -0.76 13.86
CA SER A 104 -21.92 0.30 14.50
C SER A 104 -21.96 1.60 13.68
N CYS A 105 -21.40 1.63 12.48
CA CYS A 105 -21.42 2.79 11.59
C CYS A 105 -22.80 3.01 10.98
N GLU A 106 -23.05 4.22 10.48
CA GLU A 106 -24.30 4.52 9.73
C GLU A 106 -24.29 3.87 8.34
N GLU A 107 -23.12 3.76 7.75
CA GLU A 107 -22.89 3.08 6.47
C GLU A 107 -22.51 1.62 6.72
N ASP A 108 -22.84 0.76 5.79
CA ASP A 108 -22.53 -0.67 5.81
C ASP A 108 -21.60 -1.11 4.68
N GLU A 109 -21.37 -0.27 3.67
CA GLU A 109 -20.44 -0.50 2.55
C GLU A 109 -19.28 0.49 2.58
N PHE A 110 -18.07 -0.02 2.52
CA PHE A 110 -16.85 0.77 2.68
C PHE A 110 -15.88 0.61 1.51
N PRO A 111 -15.08 1.66 1.25
CA PRO A 111 -14.08 1.60 0.20
C PRO A 111 -12.89 0.73 0.59
N VAL A 112 -12.26 0.16 -0.43
CA VAL A 112 -11.01 -0.56 -0.31
C VAL A 112 -10.02 -0.15 -1.39
N LEU A 113 -8.74 -0.42 -1.15
CA LEU A 113 -7.69 -0.32 -2.14
C LEU A 113 -7.09 -1.69 -2.37
N LEU A 114 -7.09 -2.14 -3.62
CA LEU A 114 -6.44 -3.37 -4.03
C LEU A 114 -5.10 -3.07 -4.67
N MET A 115 -4.06 -3.78 -4.24
CA MET A 115 -2.70 -3.72 -4.78
C MET A 115 -2.15 -5.13 -4.94
N ASP A 116 -1.09 -5.30 -5.74
CA ASP A 116 -0.37 -6.57 -5.75
C ASP A 116 0.30 -6.80 -4.39
N TRP A 117 0.27 -8.04 -3.92
CA TRP A 117 1.07 -8.43 -2.76
C TRP A 117 2.53 -8.54 -3.14
N ILE A 118 3.38 -7.86 -2.40
CA ILE A 118 4.84 -7.91 -2.62
C ILE A 118 5.44 -8.89 -1.62
N ASP A 119 5.96 -10.00 -2.11
CA ASP A 119 6.74 -10.91 -1.29
C ASP A 119 8.10 -10.29 -0.96
N GLY A 120 8.48 -10.37 0.30
CA GLY A 120 9.72 -9.78 0.80
C GLY A 120 9.53 -9.20 2.20
N GLU A 121 10.48 -8.40 2.60
CA GLU A 121 10.49 -7.69 3.88
C GLU A 121 10.69 -6.20 3.67
N THR A 122 10.38 -5.38 4.66
CA THR A 122 10.67 -3.95 4.59
C THR A 122 12.18 -3.72 4.56
N MET A 123 12.61 -2.63 3.94
CA MET A 123 14.02 -2.26 3.93
C MET A 123 14.56 -2.03 5.36
N GLU A 124 13.71 -1.60 6.30
CA GLU A 124 14.08 -1.47 7.70
C GLU A 124 14.45 -2.83 8.30
N THR A 125 13.62 -3.84 8.12
CA THR A 125 13.88 -5.22 8.58
C THR A 125 15.13 -5.78 7.91
N TYR A 126 15.24 -5.63 6.58
CA TYR A 126 16.41 -6.10 5.85
C TYR A 126 17.71 -5.48 6.35
N ILE A 127 17.73 -4.17 6.62
CA ILE A 127 18.90 -3.49 7.21
C ILE A 127 19.19 -4.05 8.60
N ALA A 128 18.18 -4.18 9.45
CA ALA A 128 18.36 -4.69 10.82
C ALA A 128 18.98 -6.10 10.85
N GLU A 129 18.61 -6.94 9.89
CA GLU A 129 19.13 -8.32 9.79
C GLU A 129 20.49 -8.42 9.12
N ASN A 130 20.83 -7.48 8.20
CA ASN A 130 22.02 -7.58 7.33
C ASN A 130 23.05 -6.46 7.53
N TYR A 131 22.90 -5.56 8.53
CA TYR A 131 23.76 -4.37 8.67
C TYR A 131 25.27 -4.69 8.83
N GLN A 132 25.63 -5.90 9.26
CA GLN A 132 27.02 -6.37 9.38
C GLN A 132 27.56 -6.97 8.08
N ASP A 133 26.71 -7.26 7.10
CA ASP A 133 27.12 -7.77 5.79
C ASP A 133 27.40 -6.60 4.84
N ASN A 134 28.67 -6.28 4.66
CA ASN A 134 29.11 -5.19 3.80
C ASN A 134 28.66 -5.35 2.35
N TYR A 135 28.61 -6.59 1.83
CA TYR A 135 28.15 -6.83 0.47
C TYR A 135 26.63 -6.60 0.34
N ALA A 136 25.85 -7.14 1.27
CA ALA A 136 24.41 -6.92 1.31
C ALA A 136 24.07 -5.42 1.37
N MET A 137 24.77 -4.67 2.24
CA MET A 137 24.55 -3.22 2.37
C MET A 137 24.99 -2.43 1.13
N ALA A 138 26.11 -2.80 0.50
CA ALA A 138 26.55 -2.17 -0.74
C ALA A 138 25.56 -2.41 -1.89
N MET A 139 25.02 -3.64 -1.98
CA MET A 139 24.03 -3.99 -2.99
C MET A 139 22.70 -3.29 -2.75
N LEU A 140 22.25 -3.19 -1.49
CA LEU A 140 21.05 -2.44 -1.13
C LEU A 140 21.20 -0.96 -1.54
N CYS A 141 22.31 -0.33 -1.17
CA CYS A 141 22.62 1.05 -1.54
C CYS A 141 22.61 1.26 -3.07
N TYR A 142 23.27 0.38 -3.81
CA TYR A 142 23.27 0.43 -5.28
C TYR A 142 21.85 0.36 -5.87
N ARG A 143 21.03 -0.59 -5.40
CA ARG A 143 19.66 -0.77 -5.87
C ARG A 143 18.77 0.41 -5.50
N PHE A 144 18.94 0.94 -4.28
CA PHE A 144 18.25 2.16 -3.85
C PHE A 144 18.60 3.36 -4.72
N CYS A 145 19.88 3.58 -5.01
CA CYS A 145 20.29 4.66 -5.91
C CYS A 145 19.68 4.54 -7.31
N LYS A 146 19.57 3.31 -7.85
CA LYS A 146 18.91 3.09 -9.14
C LYS A 146 17.43 3.40 -9.08
N MET A 147 16.73 2.96 -8.03
CA MET A 147 15.32 3.28 -7.81
C MET A 147 15.11 4.80 -7.67
N ALA A 148 15.94 5.47 -6.87
CA ALA A 148 15.87 6.92 -6.69
C ALA A 148 16.12 7.69 -8.00
N ALA A 149 17.09 7.24 -8.81
CA ALA A 149 17.35 7.82 -10.13
C ALA A 149 16.15 7.63 -11.07
N TRP A 150 15.53 6.45 -11.06
CA TRP A 150 14.32 6.19 -11.83
C TRP A 150 13.16 7.08 -11.36
N LEU A 151 12.91 7.19 -10.05
CA LEU A 151 11.84 8.06 -9.49
C LEU A 151 12.00 9.52 -9.92
N ARG A 152 13.22 10.03 -9.94
CA ARG A 152 13.49 11.41 -10.41
C ARG A 152 13.17 11.64 -11.88
N SER A 153 13.08 10.60 -12.69
CA SER A 153 12.69 10.69 -14.10
C SER A 153 11.18 10.54 -14.32
N GLN A 154 10.41 10.25 -13.25
CA GLN A 154 8.97 10.09 -13.35
C GLN A 154 8.25 11.43 -13.20
N PRO A 155 7.03 11.57 -13.76
CA PRO A 155 6.21 12.78 -13.59
C PRO A 155 5.53 12.86 -12.22
N PHE A 156 5.61 11.82 -11.40
CA PHE A 156 4.99 11.72 -10.09
C PHE A 156 6.03 11.64 -8.96
N ALA A 157 5.59 11.86 -7.72
CA ALA A 157 6.40 11.72 -6.52
C ALA A 157 5.70 10.78 -5.51
N HIS A 158 6.46 9.95 -4.82
CA HIS A 158 5.90 9.03 -3.81
C HIS A 158 5.38 9.78 -2.57
N GLY A 159 6.06 10.83 -2.15
CA GLY A 159 5.65 11.71 -1.05
C GLY A 159 6.04 11.24 0.36
N ASP A 160 6.33 9.95 0.57
CA ASP A 160 6.75 9.42 1.88
C ASP A 160 7.76 8.28 1.73
N ILE A 161 8.93 8.59 1.16
CA ILE A 161 10.02 7.61 1.00
C ILE A 161 10.72 7.41 2.34
N LYS A 162 10.56 6.20 2.89
CA LYS A 162 11.20 5.74 4.12
C LYS A 162 11.42 4.22 4.05
N PRO A 163 12.28 3.65 4.90
CA PRO A 163 12.58 2.21 4.85
C PRO A 163 11.36 1.29 5.00
N ASP A 164 10.33 1.71 5.76
CA ASP A 164 9.09 0.93 5.93
C ASP A 164 8.24 0.88 4.67
N ASN A 165 8.38 1.86 3.78
CA ASN A 165 7.63 1.96 2.53
C ASN A 165 8.39 1.41 1.32
N ILE A 166 9.49 0.69 1.55
CA ILE A 166 10.29 0.03 0.52
C ILE A 166 10.38 -1.46 0.88
N MET A 167 9.87 -2.31 0.00
CA MET A 167 9.97 -3.75 0.13
C MET A 167 11.24 -4.25 -0.58
N VAL A 168 12.00 -5.11 0.09
CA VAL A 168 13.14 -5.86 -0.47
C VAL A 168 12.64 -7.26 -0.77
N ARG A 169 12.58 -7.59 -2.06
CA ARG A 169 12.15 -8.91 -2.52
C ARG A 169 13.25 -9.96 -2.30
N PRO A 170 12.93 -11.27 -2.35
CA PRO A 170 13.93 -12.34 -2.20
C PRO A 170 15.10 -12.25 -3.17
N ASP A 171 14.89 -11.75 -4.39
CA ASP A 171 15.94 -11.50 -5.39
C ASP A 171 16.72 -10.18 -5.15
N GLY A 172 16.37 -9.47 -4.09
CA GLY A 172 16.93 -8.19 -3.69
C GLY A 172 16.41 -6.98 -4.47
N SER A 173 15.48 -7.15 -5.41
CA SER A 173 14.83 -6.02 -6.08
C SER A 173 13.97 -5.22 -5.09
N LEU A 174 13.79 -3.92 -5.37
CA LEU A 174 13.05 -3.00 -4.50
C LEU A 174 11.69 -2.67 -5.14
N THR A 175 10.68 -2.53 -4.28
CA THR A 175 9.35 -2.06 -4.68
C THR A 175 8.82 -1.09 -3.63
N LEU A 176 8.35 0.08 -4.08
CA LEU A 176 7.68 1.06 -3.23
C LEU A 176 6.26 0.59 -2.92
N VAL A 177 5.85 0.79 -1.68
CA VAL A 177 4.50 0.52 -1.18
C VAL A 177 3.97 1.75 -0.44
N ASP A 178 2.68 1.75 -0.12
CA ASP A 178 1.98 2.83 0.58
C ASP A 178 1.97 4.16 -0.20
N TYR A 179 0.97 4.29 -1.09
CA TYR A 179 0.84 5.44 -1.99
C TYR A 179 -0.08 6.54 -1.46
N ASP A 180 -0.41 6.54 -0.16
CA ASP A 180 -1.29 7.55 0.47
C ASP A 180 -0.74 8.98 0.32
N GLY A 181 0.58 9.12 0.25
CA GLY A 181 1.27 10.40 0.05
C GLY A 181 1.63 10.73 -1.40
N MET A 182 1.28 9.88 -2.36
CA MET A 182 1.70 10.06 -3.75
C MET A 182 1.10 11.31 -4.36
N PHE A 183 1.93 12.04 -5.12
CA PHE A 183 1.55 13.22 -5.88
C PHE A 183 1.74 12.95 -7.35
N VAL A 184 0.68 13.11 -8.14
CA VAL A 184 0.67 12.92 -9.59
C VAL A 184 0.35 14.22 -10.32
N PRO A 185 0.68 14.38 -11.63
CA PRO A 185 0.48 15.62 -12.36
C PRO A 185 -0.95 16.17 -12.31
N ALA A 186 -1.96 15.30 -12.26
CA ALA A 186 -3.37 15.68 -12.13
C ALA A 186 -3.68 16.45 -10.84
N MET A 187 -2.86 16.29 -9.79
CA MET A 187 -3.00 16.99 -8.50
C MET A 187 -2.32 18.36 -8.48
N LYS A 188 -1.79 18.83 -9.60
CA LYS A 188 -1.08 20.12 -9.66
C LYS A 188 -1.97 21.28 -9.18
N GLY A 189 -1.46 22.04 -8.21
CA GLY A 189 -2.20 23.13 -7.56
C GLY A 189 -3.01 22.72 -6.34
N GLN A 190 -3.09 21.44 -6.03
CA GLN A 190 -3.68 20.93 -4.78
C GLN A 190 -2.61 20.96 -3.67
N LYS A 191 -3.09 20.99 -2.41
CA LYS A 191 -2.17 20.79 -1.28
C LYS A 191 -1.75 19.31 -1.23
N SER A 192 -0.48 19.07 -0.88
CA SER A 192 -0.01 17.70 -0.64
C SER A 192 -0.86 17.05 0.47
N PRO A 193 -1.32 15.80 0.29
CA PRO A 193 -2.07 15.08 1.32
C PRO A 193 -1.21 14.73 2.54
N THR A 194 0.10 14.75 2.38
CA THR A 194 1.07 14.47 3.45
C THR A 194 2.22 15.49 3.41
N ILE A 195 2.83 15.69 4.57
CA ILE A 195 4.11 16.37 4.69
C ILE A 195 5.28 15.39 4.76
N GLY A 196 5.02 14.07 4.60
CA GLY A 196 5.99 12.99 4.72
C GLY A 196 6.34 12.66 6.17
N THR A 197 7.29 11.77 6.37
CA THR A 197 7.79 11.40 7.69
C THR A 197 8.96 12.29 8.09
N LYS A 198 8.86 12.96 9.25
CA LYS A 198 9.75 14.03 9.73
C LYS A 198 11.26 13.73 9.60
N ASP A 199 11.64 12.50 9.89
CA ASP A 199 13.07 12.11 9.90
C ASP A 199 13.65 11.89 8.49
N PHE A 200 12.80 11.90 7.46
CA PHE A 200 13.16 11.68 6.05
C PHE A 200 12.91 12.89 5.16
N PHE A 201 12.62 14.05 5.76
CA PHE A 201 12.54 15.30 5.01
C PHE A 201 13.90 15.72 4.48
N SER A 202 13.94 16.12 3.21
CA SER A 202 15.02 16.99 2.78
C SER A 202 14.71 18.42 3.24
N SER A 203 15.65 19.09 3.85
CA SER A 203 15.56 20.49 4.31
C SER A 203 15.53 21.53 3.15
N PHE A 204 15.05 21.14 1.97
CA PHE A 204 14.85 22.04 0.84
C PHE A 204 13.45 22.66 0.86
N GLU A 205 13.07 23.24 1.98
CA GLU A 205 12.13 24.33 1.99
C GLU A 205 12.94 25.61 1.73
N ASN A 206 13.01 26.03 0.50
CA ASN A 206 13.26 27.38 -0.02
C ASN A 206 13.96 27.31 -1.38
N CYS A 207 13.19 27.09 -2.41
CA CYS A 207 13.43 27.58 -3.77
C CYS A 207 12.09 27.93 -4.41
#